data_415fb977ba9f6eaa4b13ab86815beb99
#
_entry.id   415fb977ba9f6eaa4b13ab86815beb99
#
_cell.length_a   1.000
_cell.length_b   1.000
_cell.length_c   1.000
_cell.angle_alpha   90.00
_cell.angle_beta   90.00
_cell.angle_gamma   90.00
#
_symmetry.space_group_name_H-M   'P 1'
#
loop_
_entity.id
_entity.type
_entity.pdbx_description
1 polymer ?
#
loop_
_entity_poly.entity_id
_entity_poly.type
_entity_poly.pdbx_seq_one_letter_code
_entity_poly.pdbx_strand_id
1 'polypeptide(L)'
;MKRKKNIILIGFMGSGKTSIGLKLSYKLQTPVEDTDKLIEQREGRSISDIFAKEGEEYFRELETALLKEIKERNYVRILSVGGGTPVRQENRELLKQCGMVVYLRIQPETVYERLKNDTTRPLLQCEDPLAKIRTLLEARKDAYEECADIILDVDGYSAEELVGQLVEKIEGKRENRE
;
A
#
# COMPACT_ATOMS: atom_id res chain seq x y z
N MET A 1 19.91 10.52 18.34
CA MET A 1 19.55 10.37 16.91
C MET A 1 18.16 9.76 16.79
N LYS A 2 17.18 10.49 16.27
CA LYS A 2 15.84 9.93 16.02
C LYS A 2 15.96 8.83 14.96
N ARG A 3 15.47 7.63 15.29
CA ARG A 3 15.46 6.49 14.36
C ARG A 3 14.65 6.87 13.10
N LYS A 4 15.23 6.78 11.91
CA LYS A 4 14.48 6.86 10.66
C LYS A 4 13.38 5.79 10.74
N LYS A 5 12.14 6.15 10.41
CA LYS A 5 11.01 5.22 10.37
C LYS A 5 10.81 4.71 8.95
N ASN A 6 10.21 3.53 8.82
CA ASN A 6 9.75 3.04 7.52
C ASN A 6 8.82 4.05 6.86
N ILE A 7 8.76 4.04 5.53
CA ILE A 7 7.75 4.73 4.73
C ILE A 7 6.84 3.66 4.18
N ILE A 8 5.55 3.75 4.48
CA ILE A 8 4.58 2.70 4.18
C ILE A 8 3.59 3.25 3.16
N LEU A 9 3.57 2.67 1.97
CA LEU A 9 2.66 3.04 0.90
C LEU A 9 1.43 2.16 0.95
N ILE A 10 0.27 2.77 1.20
CA ILE A 10 -1.04 2.14 1.14
C ILE A 10 -1.87 2.74 0.02
N GLY A 11 -2.88 2.02 -0.42
CA GLY A 11 -3.81 2.48 -1.45
C GLY A 11 -4.34 1.33 -2.28
N PHE A 12 -5.32 1.65 -3.10
CA PHE A 12 -6.01 0.68 -3.96
C PHE A 12 -5.10 0.12 -5.05
N MET A 13 -5.50 -1.01 -5.66
CA MET A 13 -4.82 -1.52 -6.86
C MET A 13 -4.79 -0.43 -7.95
N GLY A 14 -3.70 -0.34 -8.69
CA GLY A 14 -3.53 0.69 -9.73
C GLY A 14 -3.18 2.10 -9.19
N SER A 15 -3.06 2.31 -7.88
CA SER A 15 -2.66 3.61 -7.33
C SER A 15 -1.18 3.96 -7.53
N GLY A 16 -0.36 3.01 -7.96
CA GLY A 16 1.05 3.26 -8.30
C GLY A 16 2.05 2.95 -7.17
N LYS A 17 1.64 2.22 -6.12
CA LYS A 17 2.52 1.86 -4.99
C LYS A 17 3.86 1.29 -5.41
N THR A 18 3.87 0.35 -6.35
CA THR A 18 5.10 -0.29 -6.84
C THR A 18 6.01 0.71 -7.56
N SER A 19 5.47 1.48 -8.51
CA SER A 19 6.23 2.45 -9.29
C SER A 19 6.75 3.60 -8.43
N ILE A 20 5.90 4.16 -7.58
CA ILE A 20 6.27 5.24 -6.65
C ILE A 20 7.28 4.72 -5.62
N GLY A 21 7.05 3.52 -5.06
CA GLY A 21 7.97 2.89 -4.12
C GLY A 21 9.36 2.68 -4.69
N LEU A 22 9.46 2.21 -5.92
CA LEU A 22 10.75 2.02 -6.59
C LEU A 22 11.48 3.35 -6.84
N LYS A 23 10.79 4.37 -7.37
CA LYS A 23 11.39 5.70 -7.61
C LYS A 23 11.79 6.38 -6.29
N LEU A 24 10.97 6.27 -5.26
CA LEU A 24 11.26 6.78 -3.93
C LEU A 24 12.48 6.07 -3.32
N SER A 25 12.62 4.76 -3.55
CA SER A 25 13.78 3.96 -3.14
C SER A 25 15.09 4.52 -3.71
N TYR A 26 15.12 4.85 -4.99
CA TYR A 26 16.28 5.49 -5.62
C TYR A 26 16.54 6.90 -5.05
N LYS A 27 15.49 7.69 -4.88
CA LYS A 27 15.61 9.06 -4.38
C LYS A 27 16.13 9.13 -2.95
N LEU A 28 15.65 8.23 -2.07
CA LEU A 28 15.99 8.22 -0.64
C LEU A 28 17.12 7.24 -0.28
N GLN A 29 17.66 6.51 -1.25
CA GLN A 29 18.66 5.45 -1.04
C GLN A 29 18.21 4.46 0.07
N THR A 30 16.92 4.08 0.02
CA THR A 30 16.27 3.20 0.99
C THR A 30 15.59 2.05 0.25
N PRO A 31 15.91 0.80 0.55
CA PRO A 31 15.33 -0.34 -0.15
C PRO A 31 13.80 -0.40 -0.02
N VAL A 32 13.13 -0.87 -1.09
CA VAL A 32 11.70 -1.12 -1.12
C VAL A 32 11.41 -2.61 -1.00
N GLU A 33 10.40 -2.96 -0.22
CA GLU A 33 9.85 -4.31 -0.07
C GLU A 33 8.34 -4.28 -0.37
N ASP A 34 7.84 -5.34 -1.00
CA ASP A 34 6.42 -5.54 -1.24
C ASP A 34 5.90 -6.64 -0.31
N THR A 35 4.90 -6.33 0.52
CA THR A 35 4.40 -7.26 1.53
C THR A 35 3.72 -8.49 0.93
N ASP A 36 3.04 -8.33 -0.20
CA ASP A 36 2.40 -9.45 -0.91
C ASP A 36 3.45 -10.43 -1.42
N LYS A 37 4.54 -9.92 -2.01
CA LYS A 37 5.67 -10.75 -2.45
C LYS A 37 6.39 -11.44 -1.30
N LEU A 38 6.54 -10.78 -0.15
CA LEU A 38 7.12 -11.41 1.04
C LEU A 38 6.26 -12.56 1.55
N ILE A 39 4.93 -12.42 1.53
CA ILE A 39 4.00 -13.49 1.90
C ILE A 39 4.11 -14.66 0.91
N GLU A 40 4.07 -14.39 -0.40
CA GLU A 40 4.21 -15.43 -1.44
C GLU A 40 5.52 -16.22 -1.31
N GLN A 41 6.64 -15.53 -1.06
CA GLN A 41 7.93 -16.17 -0.84
C GLN A 41 7.95 -17.09 0.39
N ARG A 42 7.30 -16.68 1.47
CA ARG A 42 7.22 -17.48 2.71
C ARG A 42 6.32 -18.71 2.57
N GLU A 43 5.18 -18.50 1.93
CA GLU A 43 4.21 -19.57 1.71
C GLU A 43 4.63 -20.53 0.58
N GLY A 44 5.56 -20.12 -0.29
CA GLY A 44 5.99 -20.91 -1.46
C GLY A 44 4.90 -21.07 -2.51
N ARG A 45 3.88 -20.19 -2.51
CA ARG A 45 2.72 -20.22 -3.40
C ARG A 45 2.16 -18.81 -3.64
N SER A 46 1.38 -18.66 -4.71
CA SER A 46 0.77 -17.36 -5.04
C SER A 46 -0.32 -16.98 -4.06
N ILE A 47 -0.62 -15.67 -3.97
CA ILE A 47 -1.76 -15.15 -3.20
C ILE A 47 -3.05 -15.76 -3.70
N SER A 48 -3.22 -15.91 -5.02
CA SER A 48 -4.40 -16.57 -5.60
C SER A 48 -4.58 -18.01 -5.10
N ASP A 49 -3.49 -18.77 -4.97
CA ASP A 49 -3.53 -20.12 -4.42
C ASP A 49 -3.87 -20.12 -2.92
N ILE A 50 -3.36 -19.14 -2.17
CA ILE A 50 -3.69 -18.98 -0.75
C ILE A 50 -5.18 -18.72 -0.59
N PHE A 51 -5.74 -17.78 -1.35
CA PHE A 51 -7.18 -17.47 -1.32
C PHE A 51 -8.03 -18.68 -1.72
N ALA A 52 -7.63 -19.42 -2.75
CA ALA A 52 -8.39 -20.58 -3.24
C ALA A 52 -8.40 -21.75 -2.26
N LYS A 53 -7.30 -21.96 -1.53
CA LYS A 53 -7.15 -23.13 -0.62
C LYS A 53 -7.52 -22.84 0.82
N GLU A 54 -7.12 -21.68 1.34
CA GLU A 54 -7.25 -21.32 2.76
C GLU A 54 -8.27 -20.19 3.01
N GLY A 55 -8.64 -19.44 1.96
CA GLY A 55 -9.57 -18.32 2.04
C GLY A 55 -8.94 -16.99 2.45
N GLU A 56 -9.78 -15.95 2.45
CA GLU A 56 -9.34 -14.58 2.71
C GLU A 56 -8.84 -14.38 4.14
N GLU A 57 -9.51 -14.97 5.13
CA GLU A 57 -9.18 -14.79 6.56
C GLU A 57 -7.75 -15.26 6.86
N TYR A 58 -7.35 -16.40 6.33
CA TYR A 58 -6.00 -16.92 6.48
C TYR A 58 -4.95 -15.93 5.89
N PHE A 59 -5.23 -15.38 4.71
CA PHE A 59 -4.35 -14.38 4.11
C PHE A 59 -4.24 -13.12 4.99
N ARG A 60 -5.34 -12.65 5.57
CA ARG A 60 -5.34 -11.52 6.50
C ARG A 60 -4.53 -11.80 7.78
N GLU A 61 -4.53 -13.03 8.26
CA GLU A 61 -3.67 -13.44 9.37
C GLU A 61 -2.18 -13.38 9.00
N LEU A 62 -1.83 -13.80 7.78
CA LEU A 62 -0.45 -13.69 7.27
C LEU A 62 0.01 -12.24 7.16
N GLU A 63 -0.85 -11.34 6.66
CA GLU A 63 -0.56 -9.89 6.63
C GLU A 63 -0.31 -9.35 8.04
N THR A 64 -1.16 -9.69 8.99
CA THR A 64 -1.03 -9.25 10.38
C THR A 64 0.26 -9.77 11.03
N ALA A 65 0.58 -11.05 10.83
CA ALA A 65 1.81 -11.65 11.34
C ALA A 65 3.06 -10.97 10.76
N LEU A 66 3.06 -10.69 9.45
CA LEU A 66 4.16 -9.98 8.78
C LEU A 66 4.34 -8.56 9.33
N LEU A 67 3.25 -7.83 9.57
CA LEU A 67 3.33 -6.48 10.15
C LEU A 67 3.88 -6.49 11.58
N LYS A 68 3.51 -7.47 12.41
CA LYS A 68 4.08 -7.66 13.75
C LYS A 68 5.59 -7.86 13.70
N GLU A 69 6.07 -8.66 12.76
CA GLU A 69 7.50 -8.88 12.54
C GLU A 69 8.20 -7.60 12.04
N ILE A 70 7.62 -6.90 11.05
CA ILE A 70 8.18 -5.66 10.50
C ILE A 70 8.35 -4.60 11.60
N LYS A 71 7.42 -4.52 12.53
CA LYS A 71 7.49 -3.59 13.66
C LYS A 71 8.74 -3.82 14.53
N GLU A 72 9.17 -5.06 14.69
CA GLU A 72 10.33 -5.42 15.51
C GLU A 72 11.68 -5.28 14.77
N ARG A 73 11.66 -5.03 13.46
CA ARG A 73 12.88 -4.90 12.65
C ARG A 73 13.68 -3.65 13.00
N ASN A 74 15.00 -3.79 12.98
CA ASN A 74 15.94 -2.71 13.32
C ASN A 74 16.43 -1.90 12.11
N TYR A 75 15.91 -2.15 10.92
CA TYR A 75 16.28 -1.47 9.69
C TYR A 75 15.09 -0.77 9.06
N VAL A 76 15.37 0.24 8.24
CA VAL A 76 14.36 1.07 7.57
C VAL A 76 14.12 0.58 6.14
N ARG A 77 12.86 0.55 5.74
CA ARG A 77 12.40 0.19 4.39
C ARG A 77 11.31 1.13 3.91
N ILE A 78 11.15 1.16 2.59
CA ILE A 78 9.91 1.59 1.96
C ILE A 78 9.08 0.31 1.77
N LEU A 79 7.85 0.31 2.26
CA LEU A 79 6.96 -0.85 2.19
C LEU A 79 5.80 -0.55 1.23
N SER A 80 5.63 -1.36 0.19
CA SER A 80 4.42 -1.41 -0.61
C SER A 80 3.48 -2.45 0.01
N VAL A 81 2.34 -2.02 0.50
CA VAL A 81 1.43 -2.86 1.28
C VAL A 81 0.21 -3.26 0.44
N GLY A 82 -0.26 -4.48 0.61
CA GLY A 82 -1.46 -4.99 -0.06
C GLY A 82 -2.67 -4.08 0.15
N GLY A 83 -3.49 -3.88 -0.92
CA GLY A 83 -4.60 -2.92 -0.89
C GLY A 83 -5.69 -3.23 0.14
N GLY A 84 -5.82 -4.48 0.56
CA GLY A 84 -6.77 -4.90 1.59
C GLY A 84 -6.24 -4.88 3.02
N THR A 85 -4.92 -4.77 3.19
CA THR A 85 -4.28 -4.83 4.52
C THR A 85 -4.85 -3.83 5.53
N PRO A 86 -5.12 -2.54 5.18
CA PRO A 86 -5.67 -1.56 6.14
C PRO A 86 -7.14 -1.78 6.50
N VAL A 87 -7.86 -2.68 5.84
CA VAL A 87 -9.28 -2.95 6.12
C VAL A 87 -9.45 -3.50 7.55
N ARG A 88 -8.54 -4.35 8.01
CA ARG A 88 -8.53 -4.87 9.38
C ARG A 88 -8.01 -3.79 10.33
N GLN A 89 -8.77 -3.48 11.41
CA GLN A 89 -8.39 -2.44 12.36
C GLN A 89 -7.02 -2.71 13.02
N GLU A 90 -6.76 -3.95 13.44
CA GLU A 90 -5.46 -4.34 14.01
C GLU A 90 -4.29 -3.99 13.08
N ASN A 91 -4.46 -4.20 11.77
CA ASN A 91 -3.43 -3.86 10.79
C ASN A 91 -3.21 -2.35 10.67
N ARG A 92 -4.26 -1.52 10.77
CA ARG A 92 -4.11 -0.06 10.79
C ARG A 92 -3.24 0.40 11.96
N GLU A 93 -3.48 -0.15 13.14
CA GLU A 93 -2.70 0.15 14.34
C GLU A 93 -1.24 -0.30 14.19
N LEU A 94 -1.01 -1.48 13.63
CA LEU A 94 0.34 -1.98 13.35
C LEU A 94 1.07 -1.13 12.31
N LEU A 95 0.42 -0.75 11.23
CA LEU A 95 1.00 0.11 10.19
C LEU A 95 1.49 1.44 10.78
N LYS A 96 0.68 2.10 11.62
CA LYS A 96 1.07 3.34 12.32
C LYS A 96 2.28 3.14 13.25
N GLN A 97 2.41 1.96 13.86
CA GLN A 97 3.55 1.61 14.70
C GLN A 97 4.80 1.27 13.87
N CYS A 98 4.63 0.68 12.69
CA CYS A 98 5.73 0.31 11.79
C CYS A 98 6.42 1.52 11.17
N GLY A 99 5.71 2.62 10.89
CA GLY A 99 6.33 3.76 10.23
C GLY A 99 5.41 4.92 9.92
N MET A 100 5.80 5.74 8.94
CA MET A 100 5.00 6.82 8.37
C MET A 100 4.14 6.27 7.24
N VAL A 101 2.83 6.36 7.39
CA VAL A 101 1.87 5.82 6.43
C VAL A 101 1.48 6.88 5.40
N VAL A 102 1.67 6.55 4.14
CA VAL A 102 1.32 7.37 2.98
C VAL A 102 0.20 6.69 2.20
N TYR A 103 -0.95 7.34 2.14
CA TYR A 103 -2.06 6.90 1.31
C TYR A 103 -1.98 7.51 -0.08
N LEU A 104 -1.82 6.68 -1.09
CA LEU A 104 -1.92 7.05 -2.49
C LEU A 104 -3.39 7.02 -2.90
N ARG A 105 -4.06 8.19 -2.83
CA ARG A 105 -5.48 8.32 -3.13
C ARG A 105 -5.67 8.47 -4.64
N ILE A 106 -6.57 7.66 -5.19
CA ILE A 106 -6.84 7.58 -6.63
C ILE A 106 -8.34 7.57 -6.89
N GLN A 107 -8.76 8.17 -8.01
CA GLN A 107 -10.16 8.16 -8.45
C GLN A 107 -10.52 6.83 -9.11
N PRO A 108 -11.77 6.35 -8.97
CA PRO A 108 -12.22 5.09 -9.56
C PRO A 108 -12.02 5.02 -11.07
N GLU A 109 -12.26 6.13 -11.75
CA GLU A 109 -12.10 6.25 -13.22
C GLU A 109 -10.65 6.04 -13.63
N THR A 110 -9.70 6.60 -12.88
CA THR A 110 -8.28 6.42 -13.14
C THR A 110 -7.83 4.98 -12.89
N VAL A 111 -8.35 4.34 -11.85
CA VAL A 111 -8.13 2.91 -11.61
C VAL A 111 -8.61 2.09 -12.79
N TYR A 112 -9.85 2.33 -13.24
CA TYR A 112 -10.44 1.63 -14.38
C TYR A 112 -9.59 1.80 -15.64
N GLU A 113 -9.21 3.03 -16.00
CA GLU A 113 -8.37 3.30 -17.17
C GLU A 113 -7.02 2.58 -17.12
N ARG A 114 -6.40 2.52 -15.96
CA ARG A 114 -5.12 1.83 -15.78
C ARG A 114 -5.22 0.30 -15.85
N LEU A 115 -6.34 -0.26 -15.42
CA LEU A 115 -6.50 -1.71 -15.23
C LEU A 115 -7.46 -2.38 -16.22
N LYS A 116 -8.17 -1.64 -17.08
CA LYS A 116 -9.18 -2.20 -18.02
C LYS A 116 -8.66 -3.30 -18.95
N ASN A 117 -7.35 -3.31 -19.23
CA ASN A 117 -6.70 -4.32 -20.06
C ASN A 117 -5.92 -5.38 -19.22
N ASP A 118 -5.98 -5.30 -17.90
CA ASP A 118 -5.29 -6.25 -17.00
C ASP A 118 -6.20 -7.44 -16.71
N THR A 119 -5.90 -8.58 -17.34
CA THR A 119 -6.65 -9.83 -17.14
C THR A 119 -6.25 -10.61 -15.88
N THR A 120 -5.24 -10.13 -15.14
CA THR A 120 -4.70 -10.81 -13.96
C THR A 120 -5.44 -10.45 -12.66
N ARG A 121 -6.45 -9.58 -12.74
CA ARG A 121 -7.22 -9.09 -11.59
C ARG A 121 -8.61 -9.71 -11.52
N PRO A 122 -8.82 -10.81 -10.77
CA PRO A 122 -10.12 -11.50 -10.70
C PRO A 122 -11.28 -10.60 -10.30
N LEU A 123 -11.02 -9.62 -9.40
CA LEU A 123 -12.03 -8.67 -8.93
C LEU A 123 -12.60 -7.76 -10.04
N LEU A 124 -11.90 -7.61 -11.16
CA LEU A 124 -12.31 -6.79 -12.30
C LEU A 124 -12.90 -7.63 -13.46
N GLN A 125 -12.92 -8.96 -13.32
CA GLN A 125 -13.54 -9.88 -14.27
C GLN A 125 -15.04 -9.98 -13.99
N CYS A 126 -15.79 -8.89 -14.22
CA CYS A 126 -17.21 -8.79 -13.98
C CYS A 126 -17.87 -7.92 -15.04
N GLU A 127 -19.20 -7.89 -15.05
CA GLU A 127 -20.02 -7.20 -16.05
C GLU A 127 -19.81 -5.66 -16.03
N ASP A 128 -19.65 -5.07 -14.84
CA ASP A 128 -19.36 -3.63 -14.68
C ASP A 128 -18.14 -3.42 -13.74
N PRO A 129 -16.90 -3.45 -14.29
CA PRO A 129 -15.70 -3.26 -13.50
C PRO A 129 -15.61 -1.88 -12.82
N LEU A 130 -16.10 -0.82 -13.46
CA LEU A 130 -16.06 0.53 -12.90
C LEU A 130 -16.95 0.65 -11.66
N ALA A 131 -18.19 0.13 -11.71
CA ALA A 131 -19.07 0.09 -10.56
C ALA A 131 -18.46 -0.73 -9.42
N LYS A 132 -17.80 -1.86 -9.73
CA LYS A 132 -17.09 -2.68 -8.75
C LYS A 132 -15.95 -1.92 -8.09
N ILE A 133 -15.14 -1.18 -8.86
CA ILE A 133 -14.06 -0.33 -8.35
C ILE A 133 -14.61 0.74 -7.41
N ARG A 134 -15.66 1.45 -7.80
CA ARG A 134 -16.30 2.47 -6.97
C ARG A 134 -16.76 1.91 -5.63
N THR A 135 -17.45 0.78 -5.64
CA THR A 135 -17.94 0.11 -4.43
C THR A 135 -16.78 -0.28 -3.51
N LEU A 136 -15.73 -0.88 -4.05
CA LEU A 136 -14.57 -1.30 -3.25
C LEU A 136 -13.76 -0.13 -2.69
N LEU A 137 -13.59 0.95 -3.48
CA LEU A 137 -12.90 2.15 -3.02
C LEU A 137 -13.68 2.84 -1.90
N GLU A 138 -15.00 3.00 -2.06
CA GLU A 138 -15.85 3.61 -1.03
C GLU A 138 -15.81 2.79 0.26
N ALA A 139 -15.88 1.46 0.18
CA ALA A 139 -15.80 0.58 1.35
C ALA A 139 -14.46 0.65 2.10
N ARG A 140 -13.38 1.04 1.42
CA ARG A 140 -12.02 1.09 1.99
C ARG A 140 -11.54 2.49 2.33
N LYS A 141 -12.23 3.52 1.87
CA LYS A 141 -11.82 4.93 1.99
C LYS A 141 -11.52 5.33 3.43
N ASP A 142 -12.44 5.09 4.34
CA ASP A 142 -12.29 5.46 5.75
C ASP A 142 -11.09 4.75 6.39
N ALA A 143 -10.89 3.48 6.07
CA ALA A 143 -9.75 2.71 6.57
C ALA A 143 -8.41 3.28 6.06
N TYR A 144 -8.34 3.69 4.80
CA TYR A 144 -7.14 4.32 4.25
C TYR A 144 -6.88 5.69 4.87
N GLU A 145 -7.91 6.54 4.97
CA GLU A 145 -7.79 7.89 5.52
C GLU A 145 -7.43 7.87 7.01
N GLU A 146 -8.07 7.01 7.80
CA GLU A 146 -7.76 6.82 9.23
C GLU A 146 -6.31 6.36 9.45
N CYS A 147 -5.79 5.52 8.56
CA CYS A 147 -4.45 4.96 8.67
C CYS A 147 -3.35 5.98 8.30
N ALA A 148 -3.64 6.95 7.43
CA ALA A 148 -2.65 7.78 6.77
C ALA A 148 -2.08 8.91 7.64
N ASP A 149 -0.76 9.04 7.66
CA ASP A 149 -0.07 10.27 8.10
C ASP A 149 -0.01 11.32 6.98
N ILE A 150 0.08 10.86 5.73
CA ILE A 150 0.13 11.70 4.52
C ILE A 150 -0.87 11.14 3.52
N ILE A 151 -1.68 12.02 2.93
CA ILE A 151 -2.52 11.69 1.77
C ILE A 151 -1.92 12.36 0.55
N LEU A 152 -1.71 11.59 -0.52
CA LEU A 152 -1.18 12.04 -1.79
C LEU A 152 -2.17 11.68 -2.90
N ASP A 153 -2.78 12.70 -3.51
CA ASP A 153 -3.62 12.52 -4.70
C ASP A 153 -2.75 12.21 -5.90
N VAL A 154 -3.02 11.08 -6.56
CA VAL A 154 -2.15 10.59 -7.64
C VAL A 154 -2.69 10.90 -9.04
N ASP A 155 -3.92 11.37 -9.13
CA ASP A 155 -4.57 11.65 -10.41
C ASP A 155 -3.94 12.88 -11.10
N GLY A 156 -3.63 12.74 -12.39
CA GLY A 156 -3.10 13.83 -13.19
C GLY A 156 -1.61 14.12 -13.04
N TYR A 157 -0.89 13.36 -12.23
CA TYR A 157 0.55 13.53 -12.02
C TYR A 157 1.36 12.31 -12.51
N SER A 158 2.57 12.58 -12.99
CA SER A 158 3.56 11.55 -13.26
C SER A 158 4.16 10.99 -11.96
N ALA A 159 4.75 9.80 -12.03
CA ALA A 159 5.39 9.19 -10.87
C ALA A 159 6.57 10.02 -10.34
N GLU A 160 7.28 10.77 -11.21
CA GLU A 160 8.34 11.70 -10.85
C GLU A 160 7.82 12.88 -10.02
N GLU A 161 6.75 13.51 -10.47
CA GLU A 161 6.10 14.61 -9.75
C GLU A 161 5.58 14.15 -8.39
N LEU A 162 4.95 12.99 -8.34
CA LEU A 162 4.44 12.40 -7.09
C LEU A 162 5.56 12.10 -6.08
N VAL A 163 6.69 11.59 -6.55
CA VAL A 163 7.86 11.35 -5.68
C VAL A 163 8.44 12.66 -5.18
N GLY A 164 8.51 13.70 -6.02
CA GLY A 164 8.93 15.05 -5.59
C GLY A 164 8.04 15.59 -4.47
N GLN A 165 6.73 15.62 -4.68
CA GLN A 165 5.75 16.05 -3.67
C GLN A 165 5.84 15.23 -2.39
N LEU A 166 6.02 13.91 -2.51
CA LEU A 166 6.10 13.02 -1.37
C LEU A 166 7.33 13.27 -0.51
N VAL A 167 8.49 13.49 -1.13
CA VAL A 167 9.74 13.82 -0.42
C VAL A 167 9.56 15.11 0.39
N GLU A 168 9.03 16.18 -0.21
CA GLU A 168 8.76 17.44 0.47
C GLU A 168 7.82 17.26 1.67
N LYS A 169 6.72 16.49 1.49
CA LYS A 169 5.78 16.19 2.59
C LYS A 169 6.42 15.38 3.73
N ILE A 170 7.29 14.43 3.41
CA ILE A 170 8.01 13.60 4.39
C ILE A 170 8.98 14.48 5.19
N GLU A 171 9.73 15.35 4.52
CA GLU A 171 10.68 16.26 5.15
C GLU A 171 9.96 17.25 6.08
N GLY A 172 8.92 17.93 5.61
CA GLY A 172 8.12 18.84 6.42
C GLY A 172 7.45 18.16 7.64
N LYS A 173 7.03 16.90 7.52
CA LYS A 173 6.50 16.13 8.68
C LYS A 173 7.58 15.72 9.68
N ARG A 174 8.82 15.57 9.25
CA ARG A 174 9.96 15.28 10.14
C ARG A 174 10.35 16.50 10.95
N GLU A 175 10.39 17.67 10.32
CA GLU A 175 10.70 18.96 10.96
C GLU A 175 9.65 19.34 12.01
N ASN A 176 8.36 19.20 11.71
CA ASN A 176 7.26 19.53 12.63
C ASN A 176 7.12 18.59 13.84
N ARG A 177 7.89 17.50 13.89
CA ARG A 177 7.94 16.57 15.04
C ARG A 177 9.18 16.77 15.91
N GLU A 178 9.99 17.79 15.60
CA GLU A 178 11.13 18.23 16.39
C GLU A 178 10.74 19.35 17.36
#